data_03a6d5d7024fba695bc267fb67e32f04
#
_entry.id   03a6d5d7024fba695bc267fb67e32f04
#
_cell.length_a   1.000
_cell.length_b   1.000
_cell.length_c   1.000
_cell.angle_alpha   90.00
_cell.angle_beta   90.00
_cell.angle_gamma   90.00
#
_symmetry.space_group_name_H-M   'P 1'
#
loop_
_entity.id
_entity.type
_entity.pdbx_description
1 polymer ?
#
loop_
_entity_poly.entity_id
_entity_poly.type
_entity_poly.pdbx_seq_one_letter_code
_entity_poly.pdbx_strand_id
1 'polypeptide(L)'
;TAGNAVGTWSASFGDQIDIVASNNDGMGMAMFNAWSKENKVPTFGYDANSDAVAAIGDGYGGTISQHADVQAYLTLRVLRNALDGVDVNTGISVADEAGNVLKEGEDYVYNADQRSYYALNLAVTADNYKDFLDATVPFASVAKQLDAAKNPEKKVWLNIYNSADNFLGATYQPLLQKYDKLLNLNVEYIAGDGQTESN
;
A
#
# COMPACT_ATOMS: atom_id res chain seq x y z
N THR A 1 5.28 -21.73 -10.08
CA THR A 1 5.46 -20.32 -9.74
C THR A 1 5.08 -19.43 -10.92
N ALA A 2 4.82 -18.14 -10.67
CA ALA A 2 4.48 -17.18 -11.73
C ALA A 2 5.56 -17.08 -12.80
N GLY A 3 6.84 -17.05 -12.42
CA GLY A 3 7.95 -17.09 -13.38
C GLY A 3 7.99 -18.33 -14.27
N ASN A 4 7.60 -19.51 -13.74
CA ASN A 4 7.53 -20.73 -14.54
C ASN A 4 6.42 -20.68 -15.60
N ALA A 5 5.35 -19.93 -15.35
CA ALA A 5 4.26 -19.76 -16.31
C ALA A 5 4.76 -19.08 -17.62
N VAL A 6 5.71 -18.16 -17.51
CA VAL A 6 6.32 -17.50 -18.68
C VAL A 6 6.93 -18.49 -19.64
N GLY A 7 7.69 -19.48 -19.14
CA GLY A 7 8.28 -20.54 -19.99
C GLY A 7 7.21 -21.35 -20.74
N THR A 8 6.11 -21.68 -20.05
CA THR A 8 4.97 -22.39 -20.65
C THR A 8 4.27 -21.53 -21.69
N TRP A 9 4.03 -20.27 -21.40
CA TRP A 9 3.34 -19.35 -22.31
C TRP A 9 4.19 -19.04 -23.55
N SER A 10 5.49 -18.80 -23.35
CA SER A 10 6.42 -18.58 -24.49
C SER A 10 6.48 -19.78 -25.43
N ALA A 11 6.46 -21.00 -24.87
CA ALA A 11 6.45 -22.22 -25.67
C ALA A 11 5.12 -22.45 -26.41
N SER A 12 3.99 -22.02 -25.82
CA SER A 12 2.65 -22.25 -26.38
C SER A 12 2.19 -21.16 -27.32
N PHE A 13 2.56 -19.92 -27.05
CA PHE A 13 2.01 -18.74 -27.73
C PHE A 13 3.08 -17.91 -28.46
N GLY A 14 4.37 -18.05 -28.10
CA GLY A 14 5.48 -17.36 -28.73
C GLY A 14 5.31 -15.84 -28.70
N ASP A 15 5.33 -15.23 -29.85
CA ASP A 15 5.20 -13.79 -30.09
C ASP A 15 3.75 -13.26 -30.08
N GLN A 16 2.77 -14.12 -29.77
CA GLN A 16 1.35 -13.73 -29.72
C GLN A 16 0.96 -13.10 -28.39
N ILE A 17 1.90 -12.98 -27.42
CA ILE A 17 1.64 -12.36 -26.13
C ILE A 17 2.07 -10.90 -26.19
N ASP A 18 1.12 -9.99 -26.21
CA ASP A 18 1.35 -8.55 -26.28
C ASP A 18 1.52 -7.90 -24.90
N ILE A 19 0.89 -8.46 -23.87
CA ILE A 19 0.84 -7.88 -22.51
C ILE A 19 0.64 -8.96 -21.46
N VAL A 20 1.18 -8.73 -20.28
CA VAL A 20 0.90 -9.52 -19.07
C VAL A 20 0.35 -8.62 -17.98
N ALA A 21 -0.80 -8.99 -17.43
CA ALA A 21 -1.36 -8.38 -16.23
C ALA A 21 -1.26 -9.37 -15.06
N SER A 22 -0.61 -8.95 -14.00
CA SER A 22 -0.44 -9.75 -12.79
C SER A 22 -1.35 -9.27 -11.67
N ASN A 23 -1.79 -10.19 -10.82
CA ASN A 23 -2.60 -9.88 -9.65
C ASN A 23 -1.87 -9.02 -8.61
N ASN A 24 -0.54 -9.16 -8.51
CA ASN A 24 0.30 -8.33 -7.66
C ASN A 24 1.71 -8.19 -8.22
N ASP A 25 2.49 -7.27 -7.66
CA ASP A 25 3.87 -7.01 -8.09
C ASP A 25 4.81 -8.19 -7.83
N GLY A 26 4.64 -8.93 -6.75
CA GLY A 26 5.48 -10.09 -6.47
C GLY A 26 5.42 -11.14 -7.59
N MET A 27 4.23 -11.43 -8.10
CA MET A 27 4.05 -12.30 -9.26
C MET A 27 4.47 -11.61 -10.55
N GLY A 28 4.14 -10.33 -10.74
CA GLY A 28 4.50 -9.52 -11.90
C GLY A 28 6.01 -9.45 -12.10
N MET A 29 6.76 -9.17 -11.04
CA MET A 29 8.23 -9.14 -11.06
C MET A 29 8.85 -10.50 -11.36
N ALA A 30 8.28 -11.58 -10.80
CA ALA A 30 8.74 -12.93 -11.13
C ALA A 30 8.55 -13.26 -12.63
N MET A 31 7.45 -12.82 -13.23
CA MET A 31 7.20 -12.97 -14.67
C MET A 31 8.09 -12.05 -15.50
N PHE A 32 8.20 -10.78 -15.15
CA PHE A 32 9.05 -9.79 -15.82
C PHE A 32 10.51 -10.24 -15.87
N ASN A 33 11.03 -10.79 -14.77
CA ASN A 33 12.41 -11.30 -14.71
C ASN A 33 12.60 -12.60 -15.48
N ALA A 34 11.53 -13.36 -15.74
CA ALA A 34 11.59 -14.61 -16.48
C ALA A 34 11.59 -14.42 -18.01
N TRP A 35 11.17 -13.26 -18.53
CA TRP A 35 11.28 -12.94 -19.93
C TRP A 35 12.75 -12.77 -20.33
N SER A 36 13.12 -13.23 -21.54
CA SER A 36 14.44 -12.94 -22.09
C SER A 36 14.60 -11.45 -22.38
N LYS A 37 15.84 -10.94 -22.33
CA LYS A 37 16.10 -9.52 -22.62
C LYS A 37 15.65 -9.08 -24.01
N GLU A 38 15.61 -10.02 -24.95
CA GLU A 38 15.28 -9.77 -26.36
C GLU A 38 13.77 -9.77 -26.63
N ASN A 39 12.97 -10.41 -25.75
CA ASN A 39 11.54 -10.60 -25.93
C ASN A 39 10.75 -10.23 -24.65
N LYS A 40 11.09 -9.09 -24.05
CA LYS A 40 10.33 -8.61 -22.89
C LYS A 40 8.93 -8.17 -23.30
N VAL A 41 7.94 -8.85 -22.73
CA VAL A 41 6.54 -8.45 -22.85
C VAL A 41 6.21 -7.43 -21.76
N PRO A 42 5.52 -6.32 -22.09
CA PRO A 42 5.06 -5.37 -21.08
C PRO A 42 4.28 -6.08 -19.97
N THR A 43 4.78 -5.99 -18.75
CA THR A 43 4.21 -6.68 -17.59
C THR A 43 3.78 -5.64 -16.57
N PHE A 44 2.56 -5.77 -16.09
CA PHE A 44 1.93 -4.86 -15.12
C PHE A 44 1.54 -5.61 -13.86
N GLY A 45 1.64 -4.92 -12.74
CA GLY A 45 1.30 -5.47 -11.43
C GLY A 45 0.34 -4.62 -10.62
N TYR A 46 0.33 -4.87 -9.34
CA TYR A 46 -0.49 -4.20 -8.34
C TYR A 46 0.27 -4.21 -7.02
N ASP A 47 0.15 -3.21 -6.19
CA ASP A 47 0.69 -2.93 -4.85
C ASP A 47 1.69 -1.77 -4.81
N ALA A 48 2.35 -1.43 -5.92
CA ALA A 48 3.45 -0.48 -5.97
C ALA A 48 4.60 -0.84 -5.01
N ASN A 49 5.00 -2.11 -5.00
CA ASN A 49 6.15 -2.55 -4.23
C ASN A 49 7.43 -1.88 -4.77
N SER A 50 8.37 -1.55 -3.89
CA SER A 50 9.54 -0.73 -4.21
C SER A 50 10.41 -1.32 -5.34
N ASP A 51 10.54 -2.64 -5.40
CA ASP A 51 11.28 -3.34 -6.46
C ASP A 51 10.56 -3.23 -7.83
N ALA A 52 9.24 -3.34 -7.85
CA ALA A 52 8.42 -3.17 -9.05
C ALA A 52 8.44 -1.73 -9.54
N VAL A 53 8.29 -0.75 -8.64
CA VAL A 53 8.40 0.68 -8.96
C VAL A 53 9.76 1.00 -9.57
N ALA A 54 10.86 0.51 -8.97
CA ALA A 54 12.20 0.71 -9.52
C ALA A 54 12.36 0.07 -10.91
N ALA A 55 11.77 -1.11 -11.12
CA ALA A 55 11.84 -1.84 -12.39
C ALA A 55 11.10 -1.15 -13.55
N ILE A 56 10.21 -0.19 -13.29
CA ILE A 56 9.57 0.61 -14.33
C ILE A 56 10.64 1.34 -15.17
N GLY A 57 11.71 1.85 -14.53
CA GLY A 57 12.85 2.42 -15.23
C GLY A 57 13.59 1.44 -16.15
N ASP A 58 13.48 0.15 -15.90
CA ASP A 58 14.10 -0.95 -16.66
C ASP A 58 13.11 -1.66 -17.60
N GLY A 59 11.90 -1.10 -17.77
CA GLY A 59 10.90 -1.59 -18.73
C GLY A 59 9.79 -2.45 -18.12
N TYR A 60 9.63 -2.52 -16.80
CA TYR A 60 8.39 -2.97 -16.19
C TYR A 60 7.26 -2.01 -16.60
N GLY A 61 6.13 -2.52 -17.04
CA GLY A 61 5.09 -1.70 -17.68
C GLY A 61 4.43 -0.69 -16.73
N GLY A 62 4.30 -1.08 -15.47
CA GLY A 62 3.68 -0.25 -14.44
C GLY A 62 3.03 -1.08 -13.34
N THR A 63 2.53 -0.39 -12.33
CA THR A 63 1.80 -0.99 -11.22
C THR A 63 0.67 -0.08 -10.76
N ILE A 64 -0.18 -0.58 -9.90
CA ILE A 64 -1.21 0.22 -9.23
C ILE A 64 -0.84 0.35 -7.76
N SER A 65 -0.66 1.57 -7.29
CA SER A 65 -0.58 1.84 -5.86
C SER A 65 -1.95 1.73 -5.23
N GLN A 66 -2.04 0.97 -4.14
CA GLN A 66 -3.22 0.90 -3.28
C GLN A 66 -3.36 2.14 -2.37
N HIS A 67 -2.48 3.14 -2.50
CA HIS A 67 -2.43 4.29 -1.63
C HIS A 67 -2.24 3.88 -0.15
N ALA A 68 -1.24 3.03 0.07
CA ALA A 68 -1.01 2.36 1.35
C ALA A 68 -0.80 3.34 2.52
N ASP A 69 -0.19 4.50 2.26
CA ASP A 69 0.03 5.55 3.25
C ASP A 69 -1.31 6.11 3.77
N VAL A 70 -2.22 6.41 2.84
CA VAL A 70 -3.59 6.86 3.17
C VAL A 70 -4.35 5.77 3.92
N GLN A 71 -4.28 4.52 3.45
CA GLN A 71 -4.93 3.39 4.13
C GLN A 71 -4.43 3.24 5.58
N ALA A 72 -3.11 3.27 5.78
CA ALA A 72 -2.51 3.12 7.11
C ALA A 72 -2.93 4.25 8.05
N TYR A 73 -2.88 5.49 7.57
CA TYR A 73 -3.34 6.64 8.35
C TYR A 73 -4.82 6.56 8.70
N LEU A 74 -5.69 6.32 7.71
CA LEU A 74 -7.14 6.23 7.92
C LEU A 74 -7.49 5.12 8.91
N THR A 75 -6.86 3.95 8.77
CA THR A 75 -7.07 2.82 9.68
C THR A 75 -6.81 3.22 11.14
N LEU A 76 -5.65 3.79 11.39
CA LEU A 76 -5.26 4.15 12.76
C LEU A 76 -6.00 5.40 13.27
N ARG A 77 -6.31 6.36 12.40
CA ARG A 77 -7.07 7.56 12.79
C ARG A 77 -8.50 7.23 13.18
N VAL A 78 -9.20 6.44 12.39
CA VAL A 78 -10.55 5.97 12.70
C VAL A 78 -10.56 5.15 14.01
N LEU A 79 -9.60 4.24 14.16
CA LEU A 79 -9.43 3.48 15.39
C LEU A 79 -9.20 4.40 16.60
N ARG A 80 -8.31 5.39 16.48
CA ARG A 80 -8.04 6.35 17.55
C ARG A 80 -9.31 7.12 17.93
N ASN A 81 -10.06 7.62 16.95
CA ASN A 81 -11.30 8.34 17.20
C ASN A 81 -12.33 7.47 17.93
N ALA A 82 -12.47 6.21 17.52
CA ALA A 82 -13.35 5.25 18.19
C ALA A 82 -12.94 5.00 19.65
N LEU A 83 -11.64 4.85 19.91
CA LEU A 83 -11.10 4.65 21.28
C LEU A 83 -11.26 5.89 22.17
N ASP A 84 -11.29 7.07 21.58
CA ASP A 84 -11.53 8.33 22.30
C ASP A 84 -13.03 8.66 22.45
N GLY A 85 -13.91 7.87 21.83
CA GLY A 85 -15.37 8.08 21.86
C GLY A 85 -15.83 9.32 21.09
N VAL A 86 -15.06 9.78 20.13
CA VAL A 86 -15.40 10.90 19.24
C VAL A 86 -15.89 10.39 17.87
N ASP A 87 -16.47 11.30 17.07
CA ASP A 87 -16.89 10.95 15.73
C ASP A 87 -15.71 10.42 14.90
N VAL A 88 -15.92 9.31 14.17
CA VAL A 88 -14.85 8.62 13.42
C VAL A 88 -14.23 9.49 12.33
N ASN A 89 -14.95 10.51 11.87
CA ASN A 89 -14.48 11.46 10.85
C ASN A 89 -13.64 12.62 11.44
N THR A 90 -13.50 12.68 12.77
CA THR A 90 -12.78 13.77 13.42
C THR A 90 -11.31 13.80 12.98
N GLY A 91 -10.86 14.93 12.43
CA GLY A 91 -9.45 15.17 12.10
C GLY A 91 -8.89 14.24 11.00
N ILE A 92 -9.72 13.75 10.11
CA ILE A 92 -9.29 12.95 8.95
C ILE A 92 -8.46 13.82 8.00
N SER A 93 -8.95 15.01 7.65
CA SER A 93 -8.28 15.95 6.75
C SER A 93 -7.57 17.03 7.56
N VAL A 94 -6.39 16.72 8.10
CA VAL A 94 -5.56 17.67 8.85
C VAL A 94 -4.28 17.92 8.06
N ALA A 95 -4.00 19.19 7.78
CA ALA A 95 -2.78 19.57 7.08
C ALA A 95 -1.52 19.27 7.90
N ASP A 96 -0.48 18.79 7.25
CA ASP A 96 0.88 18.70 7.80
C ASP A 96 1.56 20.08 7.85
N GLU A 97 2.84 20.10 8.25
CA GLU A 97 3.62 21.35 8.33
C GLU A 97 3.90 21.99 6.96
N ALA A 98 3.88 21.21 5.88
CA ALA A 98 4.02 21.68 4.50
C ALA A 98 2.69 22.09 3.86
N GLY A 99 1.56 21.90 4.57
CA GLY A 99 0.24 22.21 4.08
C GLY A 99 -0.43 21.10 3.27
N ASN A 100 0.18 19.91 3.19
CA ASN A 100 -0.45 18.76 2.54
C ASN A 100 -1.61 18.26 3.40
N VAL A 101 -2.70 17.91 2.76
CA VAL A 101 -3.93 17.45 3.41
C VAL A 101 -4.58 16.36 2.58
N LEU A 102 -5.13 15.36 3.27
CA LEU A 102 -5.97 14.36 2.60
C LEU A 102 -7.22 15.00 2.02
N LYS A 103 -7.49 14.70 0.77
CA LYS A 103 -8.62 15.25 0.02
C LYS A 103 -9.61 14.15 -0.34
N GLU A 104 -10.85 14.37 0.06
CA GLU A 104 -11.93 13.50 -0.38
C GLU A 104 -12.15 13.65 -1.90
N GLY A 105 -12.28 12.52 -2.58
CA GLY A 105 -12.37 12.45 -4.04
C GLY A 105 -11.04 12.39 -4.80
N GLU A 106 -9.90 12.68 -4.12
CA GLU A 106 -8.56 12.56 -4.70
C GLU A 106 -7.76 11.44 -4.03
N ASP A 107 -7.71 11.42 -2.70
CA ASP A 107 -6.95 10.44 -1.92
C ASP A 107 -7.84 9.33 -1.36
N TYR A 108 -9.05 9.67 -0.98
CA TYR A 108 -10.03 8.73 -0.41
C TYR A 108 -11.46 9.11 -0.75
N VAL A 109 -12.37 8.17 -0.52
CA VAL A 109 -13.83 8.40 -0.52
C VAL A 109 -14.40 7.84 0.78
N TYR A 110 -15.27 8.61 1.43
CA TYR A 110 -16.05 8.15 2.57
C TYR A 110 -17.46 7.73 2.14
N ASN A 111 -17.80 6.47 2.38
CA ASN A 111 -19.16 5.96 2.17
C ASN A 111 -19.91 5.96 3.50
N ALA A 112 -20.83 6.92 3.66
CA ALA A 112 -21.59 7.10 4.90
C ALA A 112 -22.55 5.93 5.19
N ASP A 113 -23.13 5.32 4.17
CA ASP A 113 -24.09 4.20 4.32
C ASP A 113 -23.38 2.94 4.84
N GLN A 114 -22.15 2.71 4.38
CA GLN A 114 -21.32 1.59 4.80
C GLN A 114 -20.41 1.93 5.98
N ARG A 115 -20.32 3.21 6.35
CA ARG A 115 -19.41 3.76 7.36
C ARG A 115 -17.96 3.33 7.09
N SER A 116 -17.55 3.43 5.83
CA SER A 116 -16.28 2.92 5.33
C SER A 116 -15.50 3.98 4.56
N TYR A 117 -14.20 4.00 4.76
CA TYR A 117 -13.25 4.76 3.96
C TYR A 117 -12.63 3.87 2.89
N TYR A 118 -12.50 4.40 1.70
CA TYR A 118 -11.81 3.76 0.58
C TYR A 118 -10.68 4.67 0.14
N ALA A 119 -9.44 4.25 0.31
CA ALA A 119 -8.31 4.90 -0.33
C ALA A 119 -8.39 4.69 -1.84
N LEU A 120 -8.14 5.75 -2.61
CA LEU A 120 -8.21 5.67 -4.07
C LEU A 120 -6.90 5.12 -4.63
N ASN A 121 -7.03 4.20 -5.58
CA ASN A 121 -5.86 3.62 -6.24
C ASN A 121 -5.23 4.63 -7.22
N LEU A 122 -3.90 4.57 -7.34
CA LEU A 122 -3.12 5.41 -8.23
C LEU A 122 -2.35 4.57 -9.24
N ALA A 123 -2.43 4.92 -10.52
CA ALA A 123 -1.59 4.30 -11.54
C ALA A 123 -0.14 4.80 -11.40
N VAL A 124 0.80 3.88 -11.35
CA VAL A 124 2.25 4.16 -11.33
C VAL A 124 2.84 3.68 -12.65
N THR A 125 3.30 4.61 -13.45
CA THR A 125 3.77 4.39 -14.82
C THR A 125 5.13 5.05 -15.03
N ALA A 126 5.67 4.96 -16.23
CA ALA A 126 6.92 5.63 -16.63
C ALA A 126 6.89 7.15 -16.40
N ASP A 127 5.70 7.77 -16.38
CA ASP A 127 5.56 9.22 -16.23
C ASP A 127 5.73 9.70 -14.79
N ASN A 128 5.39 8.85 -13.79
CA ASN A 128 5.33 9.27 -12.39
C ASN A 128 6.03 8.33 -11.39
N TYR A 129 6.62 7.20 -11.83
CA TYR A 129 7.20 6.21 -10.91
C TYR A 129 8.28 6.79 -9.99
N LYS A 130 8.94 7.87 -10.41
CA LYS A 130 10.00 8.49 -9.61
C LYS A 130 9.48 9.08 -8.30
N ASP A 131 8.22 9.46 -8.25
CA ASP A 131 7.57 9.98 -7.05
C ASP A 131 7.30 8.87 -6.01
N PHE A 132 7.42 7.60 -6.44
CA PHE A 132 7.18 6.41 -5.62
C PHE A 132 8.46 5.62 -5.29
N LEU A 133 9.65 6.08 -5.71
CA LEU A 133 10.91 5.33 -5.53
C LEU A 133 11.30 5.09 -4.06
N ASP A 134 10.86 5.93 -3.15
CA ASP A 134 11.14 5.78 -1.73
C ASP A 134 10.12 4.85 -1.00
N ALA A 135 9.37 4.06 -1.75
CA ALA A 135 8.27 3.22 -1.25
C ALA A 135 7.23 4.01 -0.44
N THR A 136 7.26 5.32 -0.53
CA THR A 136 6.26 6.20 0.02
C THR A 136 5.31 6.59 -1.09
N VAL A 137 4.03 6.57 -0.79
CA VAL A 137 3.06 7.17 -1.70
C VAL A 137 3.20 8.69 -1.66
N PRO A 138 2.80 9.42 -2.71
CA PRO A 138 2.91 10.88 -2.77
C PRO A 138 1.89 11.55 -1.84
N PHE A 139 1.89 11.11 -0.60
CA PHE A 139 1.13 11.68 0.47
C PHE A 139 2.07 11.91 1.65
N ALA A 140 2.39 13.17 1.89
CA ALA A 140 3.23 13.52 3.00
C ALA A 140 2.48 13.31 4.32
N SER A 141 3.21 13.04 5.37
CA SER A 141 2.67 12.82 6.70
C SER A 141 1.70 13.92 7.11
N VAL A 142 0.56 13.50 7.57
CA VAL A 142 -0.57 14.38 7.74
C VAL A 142 -0.73 14.99 9.07
N ALA A 143 -0.14 14.62 10.07
CA ALA A 143 -0.54 15.12 11.37
C ALA A 143 0.67 15.44 12.22
N LYS A 144 0.56 16.50 12.97
CA LYS A 144 1.32 16.65 14.20
C LYS A 144 0.92 15.55 15.17
N GLN A 145 1.89 15.11 15.96
CA GLN A 145 1.58 14.21 17.06
C GLN A 145 0.45 14.79 17.92
N LEU A 146 -0.51 13.96 18.25
CA LEU A 146 -1.61 14.36 19.14
C LEU A 146 -1.08 14.77 20.52
N ASP A 147 -1.67 15.81 21.08
CA ASP A 147 -1.37 16.26 22.43
C ASP A 147 -1.71 15.16 23.44
N ALA A 148 -0.69 14.59 24.09
CA ALA A 148 -0.85 13.50 25.03
C ALA A 148 -1.69 13.87 26.27
N ALA A 149 -1.78 15.16 26.64
CA ALA A 149 -2.64 15.60 27.73
C ALA A 149 -4.14 15.50 27.38
N LYS A 150 -4.46 15.66 26.10
CA LYS A 150 -5.84 15.56 25.59
C LYS A 150 -6.16 14.18 25.02
N ASN A 151 -5.14 13.55 24.45
CA ASN A 151 -5.25 12.24 23.80
C ASN A 151 -4.24 11.28 24.44
N PRO A 152 -4.45 10.77 25.67
CA PRO A 152 -3.52 9.88 26.34
C PRO A 152 -3.29 8.61 25.52
N GLU A 153 -2.12 7.99 25.73
CA GLU A 153 -1.74 6.75 25.02
C GLU A 153 -2.83 5.68 25.13
N LYS A 154 -3.08 4.99 24.04
CA LYS A 154 -3.96 3.82 23.97
C LYS A 154 -3.16 2.61 23.52
N LYS A 155 -3.33 1.48 24.22
CA LYS A 155 -2.70 0.22 23.84
C LYS A 155 -3.58 -0.53 22.83
N VAL A 156 -2.97 -1.00 21.74
CA VAL A 156 -3.64 -1.70 20.66
C VAL A 156 -2.85 -2.95 20.27
N TRP A 157 -3.53 -4.06 19.99
CA TRP A 157 -2.94 -5.22 19.32
C TRP A 157 -3.46 -5.27 17.90
N LEU A 158 -2.55 -5.33 16.94
CA LEU A 158 -2.87 -5.37 15.51
C LEU A 158 -2.25 -6.62 14.90
N ASN A 159 -3.10 -7.52 14.42
CA ASN A 159 -2.65 -8.74 13.75
C ASN A 159 -2.42 -8.45 12.25
N ILE A 160 -1.19 -8.70 11.78
CA ILE A 160 -0.82 -8.74 10.37
C ILE A 160 -0.91 -10.20 9.94
N TYR A 161 -1.94 -10.58 9.22
CA TYR A 161 -2.27 -11.99 8.95
C TYR A 161 -1.17 -12.76 8.21
N ASN A 162 -0.34 -12.09 7.42
CA ASN A 162 0.81 -12.67 6.74
C ASN A 162 1.99 -11.70 6.70
N SER A 163 2.90 -11.82 7.64
CA SER A 163 4.08 -10.95 7.73
C SER A 163 5.13 -11.23 6.64
N ALA A 164 5.04 -12.37 5.95
CA ALA A 164 5.90 -12.69 4.82
C ALA A 164 5.36 -12.15 3.49
N ASP A 165 4.15 -11.60 3.48
CA ASP A 165 3.61 -10.89 2.32
C ASP A 165 4.38 -9.59 2.08
N ASN A 166 4.81 -9.36 0.83
CA ASN A 166 5.67 -8.24 0.50
C ASN A 166 4.98 -6.89 0.73
N PHE A 167 3.70 -6.78 0.36
CA PHE A 167 2.95 -5.55 0.61
C PHE A 167 2.71 -5.32 2.11
N LEU A 168 2.21 -6.32 2.82
CA LEU A 168 1.88 -6.18 4.24
C LEU A 168 3.13 -5.95 5.10
N GLY A 169 4.18 -6.74 4.91
CA GLY A 169 5.39 -6.69 5.74
C GLY A 169 6.34 -5.54 5.38
N ALA A 170 6.60 -5.32 4.10
CA ALA A 170 7.60 -4.35 3.66
C ALA A 170 7.03 -2.96 3.36
N THR A 171 5.73 -2.83 3.10
CA THR A 171 5.10 -1.54 2.75
C THR A 171 4.12 -1.07 3.82
N TYR A 172 3.10 -1.87 4.12
CA TYR A 172 1.97 -1.42 4.94
C TYR A 172 2.31 -1.31 6.44
N GLN A 173 2.99 -2.30 7.00
CA GLN A 173 3.36 -2.28 8.42
C GLN A 173 4.30 -1.11 8.79
N PRO A 174 5.35 -0.77 8.02
CA PRO A 174 6.16 0.42 8.28
C PRO A 174 5.36 1.73 8.28
N LEU A 175 4.35 1.84 7.42
CA LEU A 175 3.46 3.00 7.39
C LEU A 175 2.56 3.06 8.63
N LEU A 176 2.01 1.94 9.07
CA LEU A 176 1.28 1.88 10.34
C LEU A 176 2.16 2.32 11.51
N GLN A 177 3.41 1.83 11.58
CA GLN A 177 4.39 2.20 12.62
C GLN A 177 4.79 3.69 12.60
N LYS A 178 4.66 4.34 11.43
CA LYS A 178 4.84 5.78 11.30
C LYS A 178 3.69 6.55 11.97
N TYR A 179 2.46 6.13 11.72
CA TYR A 179 1.28 6.85 12.18
C TYR A 179 0.84 6.50 13.61
N ASP A 180 1.14 5.31 14.11
CA ASP A 180 0.78 4.92 15.48
C ASP A 180 1.35 5.91 16.51
N LYS A 181 2.60 6.32 16.33
CA LYS A 181 3.28 7.29 17.21
C LYS A 181 2.66 8.68 17.15
N LEU A 182 2.29 9.13 15.94
CA LEU A 182 1.65 10.43 15.76
C LEU A 182 0.26 10.48 16.42
N LEU A 183 -0.40 9.35 16.53
CA LEU A 183 -1.72 9.21 17.12
C LEU A 183 -1.71 8.79 18.61
N ASN A 184 -0.54 8.77 19.25
CA ASN A 184 -0.35 8.28 20.61
C ASN A 184 -0.96 6.89 20.82
N LEU A 185 -0.73 6.00 19.85
CA LEU A 185 -1.09 4.59 19.93
C LEU A 185 0.18 3.77 20.25
N ASN A 186 0.07 2.92 21.25
CA ASN A 186 1.08 1.91 21.55
C ASN A 186 0.62 0.60 20.91
N VAL A 187 1.06 0.39 19.66
CA VAL A 187 0.62 -0.76 18.86
C VAL A 187 1.61 -1.91 19.01
N GLU A 188 1.10 -3.04 19.45
CA GLU A 188 1.80 -4.31 19.41
C GLU A 188 1.39 -5.06 18.14
N TYR A 189 2.34 -5.23 17.22
CA TYR A 189 2.10 -5.90 15.94
C TYR A 189 2.32 -7.40 16.10
N ILE A 190 1.27 -8.18 15.88
CA ILE A 190 1.30 -9.63 15.94
C ILE A 190 1.49 -10.14 14.52
N ALA A 191 2.59 -10.87 14.30
CA ALA A 191 2.88 -11.47 13.01
C ALA A 191 2.11 -12.78 12.85
N GLY A 192 1.34 -12.89 11.77
CA GLY A 192 0.68 -14.13 11.35
C GLY A 192 1.45 -14.82 10.23
N ASP A 193 1.15 -16.08 10.00
CA ASP A 193 1.72 -16.93 8.95
C ASP A 193 0.69 -17.31 7.86
N GLY A 194 -0.39 -16.57 7.79
CA GLY A 194 -1.47 -16.75 6.84
C GLY A 194 -2.86 -16.60 7.47
N GLN A 195 -3.90 -16.78 6.69
CA GLN A 195 -5.29 -16.72 7.15
C GLN A 195 -5.69 -18.04 7.84
N THR A 196 -5.17 -18.26 9.04
CA THR A 196 -5.49 -19.41 9.87
C THR A 196 -6.12 -18.98 11.19
N GLU A 197 -6.90 -19.85 11.81
CA GLU A 197 -7.53 -19.57 13.10
C GLU A 197 -6.51 -19.45 14.25
N SER A 198 -5.25 -19.84 14.01
CA SER A 198 -4.16 -19.74 14.99
C SER A 198 -3.43 -18.41 15.00
N ASN A 199 -3.76 -17.47 14.12
CA ASN A 199 -3.14 -16.16 14.03
C ASN A 199 -3.69 -15.17 15.07
#